data_a0724b70f9dd57ac38d5683a17b617f4
#
_entry.id   a0724b70f9dd57ac38d5683a17b617f4
#
_cell.length_a   1.000
_cell.length_b   1.000
_cell.length_c   1.000
_cell.angle_alpha   90.00
_cell.angle_beta   90.00
_cell.angle_gamma   90.00
#
_symmetry.space_group_name_H-M   'P 1'
#
loop_
_entity.id
_entity.type
_entity.pdbx_description
1 polymer ?
#
loop_
_entity_poly.entity_id
_entity_poly.type
_entity_poly.pdbx_seq_one_letter_code
_entity_poly.pdbx_strand_id
1 'polypeptide(L)'
;MCCGRLLLSMTTSRGDRYAIGEDSGGENTPVVIKTVGLTKTYGHVVALKALDLSVRKNSIFGFLGPNGAGKSTTMKLLLGLTRPTSGSGSVFGKDILSEDFQIRRRVGYLAQAPRFYGHMSARETLRFVARFFYSGPESAIERRVDESLSLVGLSDRADRRIRGFSGGELQRLGLAQAQINDPELLILDEPAASLDPMGRRDVLEIMARLRDEQNTTIFYSTHILDDVQRVSDSVAILEGGRLLAQAPIDELLTTGGAGGTVYELALKGESGTVLEQARARVRSQSWISSLDEFSEPGRERRWIVRATDESAAEENLLRLVLETRGVRVTGFGRKRQSLEEAFFDLIEKGGNTEA
;
A
#
# COMPACT_ATOMS: atom_id res chain seq x y z
N MET A 1 -37.38 26.99 33.03
CA MET A 1 -38.69 26.76 32.39
C MET A 1 -38.38 26.30 30.97
N CYS A 2 -38.56 25.05 30.77
CA CYS A 2 -39.48 24.40 29.82
C CYS A 2 -39.15 24.65 28.37
N CYS A 3 -38.69 23.65 27.72
CA CYS A 3 -39.37 22.50 27.09
C CYS A 3 -39.45 22.67 25.58
N GLY A 4 -39.05 21.63 24.86
CA GLY A 4 -39.53 21.38 23.51
C GLY A 4 -38.67 20.44 22.69
N ARG A 5 -38.81 19.13 22.93
CA ARG A 5 -38.39 18.04 22.02
C ARG A 5 -39.13 18.16 20.69
N LEU A 6 -38.47 17.88 19.59
CA LEU A 6 -39.10 17.17 18.46
C LEU A 6 -38.11 16.20 17.83
N LEU A 7 -38.37 14.93 18.04
CA LEU A 7 -37.85 13.78 17.29
C LEU A 7 -38.51 13.77 15.90
N LEU A 8 -37.71 13.65 14.86
CA LEU A 8 -38.16 13.13 13.58
C LEU A 8 -37.21 12.01 13.15
N SER A 9 -37.70 10.80 13.32
CA SER A 9 -37.16 9.58 12.77
C SER A 9 -37.27 9.59 11.25
N MET A 10 -36.14 9.47 10.55
CA MET A 10 -36.18 8.99 9.18
C MET A 10 -35.17 7.82 9.09
N THR A 11 -35.72 6.64 9.05
CA THR A 11 -35.06 5.40 8.65
C THR A 11 -34.67 5.50 7.18
N THR A 12 -33.39 5.54 6.91
CA THR A 12 -32.84 5.21 5.59
C THR A 12 -31.94 4.00 5.73
N SER A 13 -32.22 2.98 4.92
CA SER A 13 -31.55 1.71 4.84
C SER A 13 -30.03 1.91 4.66
N ARG A 14 -29.28 1.36 5.60
CA ARG A 14 -27.83 1.21 5.51
C ARG A 14 -27.50 0.12 4.48
N GLY A 15 -26.98 0.51 3.33
CA GLY A 15 -26.11 -0.36 2.56
C GLY A 15 -24.79 -0.53 3.36
N ASP A 16 -24.40 -1.77 3.59
CA ASP A 16 -23.22 -2.16 4.34
C ASP A 16 -21.96 -1.54 3.68
N ARG A 17 -21.50 -0.42 4.25
CA ARG A 17 -20.13 0.05 4.03
C ARG A 17 -19.25 -0.83 4.89
N TYR A 18 -18.25 -1.48 4.31
CA TYR A 18 -17.18 -2.08 5.08
C TYR A 18 -16.63 -1.01 6.02
N ALA A 19 -16.82 -1.23 7.30
CA ALA A 19 -16.35 -0.37 8.35
C ALA A 19 -14.83 -0.22 8.18
N ILE A 20 -14.40 1.04 8.14
CA ILE A 20 -13.02 1.40 8.46
C ILE A 20 -12.79 0.79 9.84
N GLY A 21 -11.96 -0.27 9.93
CA GLY A 21 -11.58 -0.85 11.22
C GLY A 21 -11.07 0.27 12.09
N GLU A 22 -11.67 0.46 13.25
CA GLU A 22 -11.12 1.36 14.26
C GLU A 22 -9.75 0.80 14.62
N ASP A 23 -8.75 1.57 14.29
CA ASP A 23 -7.33 1.33 14.29
C ASP A 23 -6.80 0.98 15.70
N SER A 24 -6.55 -0.29 15.94
CA SER A 24 -5.97 -0.82 17.19
C SER A 24 -4.45 -0.70 17.27
N GLY A 25 -3.83 0.06 16.36
CA GLY A 25 -2.38 0.25 16.27
C GLY A 25 -1.94 1.68 16.62
N GLY A 26 -1.56 1.98 17.86
CA GLY A 26 -0.83 3.17 18.28
C GLY A 26 -1.65 4.48 18.29
N GLU A 27 -2.31 4.75 19.36
CA GLU A 27 -3.29 5.84 19.58
C GLU A 27 -2.79 7.29 19.37
N ASN A 28 -1.58 7.56 18.84
CA ASN A 28 -1.07 8.94 18.79
C ASN A 28 -0.23 9.34 17.55
N THR A 29 -0.22 8.58 16.47
CA THR A 29 0.56 8.98 15.27
C THR A 29 -0.27 9.94 14.41
N PRO A 30 0.21 11.19 14.17
CA PRO A 30 -0.57 12.18 13.43
C PRO A 30 -0.78 11.79 11.98
N VAL A 31 -1.97 12.10 11.45
CA VAL A 31 -2.33 11.90 10.05
C VAL A 31 -1.74 13.03 9.20
N VAL A 32 -0.99 12.65 8.16
CA VAL A 32 -0.35 13.59 7.22
C VAL A 32 -1.22 13.87 6.00
N ILE A 33 -1.88 12.86 5.44
CA ILE A 33 -2.83 13.01 4.33
C ILE A 33 -4.20 12.53 4.80
N LYS A 34 -5.22 13.36 4.57
CA LYS A 34 -6.61 12.98 4.81
C LYS A 34 -7.50 13.48 3.67
N THR A 35 -8.34 12.60 3.14
CA THR A 35 -9.36 12.97 2.14
C THR A 35 -10.74 12.51 2.60
N VAL A 36 -11.78 13.26 2.21
CA VAL A 36 -13.17 12.93 2.53
C VAL A 36 -14.01 13.13 1.27
N GLY A 37 -14.54 12.02 0.74
CA GLY A 37 -15.36 12.00 -0.45
C GLY A 37 -14.70 12.58 -1.69
N LEU A 38 -13.35 12.54 -1.78
CA LEU A 38 -12.59 13.23 -2.83
C LEU A 38 -12.91 12.64 -4.20
N THR A 39 -13.48 13.48 -5.08
CA THR A 39 -13.98 13.05 -6.40
C THR A 39 -13.35 13.88 -7.50
N LYS A 40 -13.02 13.24 -8.63
CA LYS A 40 -12.53 13.93 -9.82
C LYS A 40 -13.14 13.38 -11.10
N THR A 41 -13.74 14.26 -11.86
CA THR A 41 -14.28 13.96 -13.20
C THR A 41 -13.57 14.80 -14.26
N TYR A 42 -13.23 14.18 -15.38
CA TYR A 42 -12.69 14.81 -16.57
C TYR A 42 -13.66 14.57 -17.75
N GLY A 43 -14.41 15.62 -18.14
CA GLY A 43 -15.46 15.44 -19.12
C GLY A 43 -16.49 14.39 -18.67
N HIS A 44 -16.57 13.27 -19.39
CA HIS A 44 -17.47 12.16 -19.05
C HIS A 44 -16.80 11.03 -18.22
N VAL A 45 -15.50 11.13 -17.98
CA VAL A 45 -14.74 10.10 -17.27
C VAL A 45 -14.63 10.46 -15.78
N VAL A 46 -15.20 9.64 -14.91
CA VAL A 46 -15.01 9.76 -13.45
C VAL A 46 -13.73 9.04 -13.07
N ALA A 47 -12.65 9.81 -12.91
CA ALA A 47 -11.31 9.29 -12.60
C ALA A 47 -11.13 8.92 -11.12
N LEU A 48 -11.94 9.52 -10.22
CA LEU A 48 -11.93 9.25 -8.78
C LEU A 48 -13.34 9.42 -8.22
N LYS A 49 -13.78 8.45 -7.42
CA LYS A 49 -15.15 8.34 -6.91
C LYS A 49 -15.14 8.32 -5.38
N ALA A 50 -15.42 9.46 -4.75
CA ALA A 50 -15.56 9.61 -3.30
C ALA A 50 -14.46 8.91 -2.48
N LEU A 51 -13.18 9.22 -2.77
CA LEU A 51 -12.04 8.63 -2.09
C LEU A 51 -11.93 9.17 -0.65
N ASP A 52 -12.02 8.27 0.32
CA ASP A 52 -11.70 8.49 1.72
C ASP A 52 -10.35 7.84 2.02
N LEU A 53 -9.31 8.64 2.29
CA LEU A 53 -7.95 8.17 2.49
C LEU A 53 -7.36 8.80 3.75
N SER A 54 -6.59 8.01 4.51
CA SER A 54 -5.85 8.46 5.67
C SER A 54 -4.43 7.89 5.67
N VAL A 55 -3.42 8.76 5.68
CA VAL A 55 -2.01 8.36 5.70
C VAL A 55 -1.35 8.90 6.96
N ARG A 56 -0.71 8.02 7.73
CA ARG A 56 -0.02 8.37 8.97
C ARG A 56 1.38 8.92 8.71
N LYS A 57 1.87 9.75 9.64
CA LYS A 57 3.23 10.28 9.62
C LYS A 57 4.26 9.16 9.82
N ASN A 58 5.46 9.35 9.25
CA ASN A 58 6.61 8.46 9.40
C ASN A 58 6.32 7.00 8.95
N SER A 59 5.53 6.84 7.90
CA SER A 59 5.20 5.54 7.32
C SER A 59 5.44 5.51 5.82
N ILE A 60 5.65 4.33 5.27
CA ILE A 60 5.60 4.07 3.84
C ILE A 60 4.20 3.55 3.51
N PHE A 61 3.46 4.32 2.76
CA PHE A 61 2.09 4.03 2.37
C PHE A 61 2.02 3.67 0.88
N GLY A 62 1.68 2.42 0.58
CA GLY A 62 1.48 1.93 -0.77
C GLY A 62 0.09 2.28 -1.31
N PHE A 63 0.02 2.88 -2.50
CA PHE A 63 -1.23 3.17 -3.20
C PHE A 63 -1.32 2.28 -4.43
N LEU A 64 -1.94 1.11 -4.25
CA LEU A 64 -1.95 -0.02 -5.17
C LEU A 64 -3.15 0.03 -6.11
N GLY A 65 -2.97 -0.35 -7.36
CA GLY A 65 -4.07 -0.51 -8.32
C GLY A 65 -3.59 -0.58 -9.76
N PRO A 66 -4.44 -1.06 -10.68
CA PRO A 66 -4.10 -1.13 -12.11
C PRO A 66 -3.90 0.25 -12.73
N ASN A 67 -3.40 0.26 -13.97
CA ASN A 67 -3.31 1.50 -14.74
C ASN A 67 -4.70 2.07 -15.01
N GLY A 68 -4.85 3.39 -14.83
CA GLY A 68 -6.15 4.04 -14.94
C GLY A 68 -7.02 4.00 -13.69
N ALA A 69 -6.59 3.34 -12.60
CA ALA A 69 -7.36 3.29 -11.34
C ALA A 69 -7.56 4.64 -10.64
N GLY A 70 -6.86 5.70 -11.05
CA GLY A 70 -6.97 7.03 -10.44
C GLY A 70 -5.77 7.45 -9.60
N LYS A 71 -4.71 6.63 -9.49
CA LYS A 71 -3.53 6.86 -8.63
C LYS A 71 -2.86 8.22 -8.88
N SER A 72 -2.41 8.48 -10.11
CA SER A 72 -1.76 9.77 -10.47
C SER A 72 -2.72 10.95 -10.37
N THR A 73 -4.04 10.74 -10.57
CA THR A 73 -5.05 11.77 -10.35
C THR A 73 -5.13 12.17 -8.88
N THR A 74 -5.13 11.19 -7.96
CA THR A 74 -5.11 11.44 -6.51
C THR A 74 -3.87 12.24 -6.12
N MET A 75 -2.68 11.85 -6.58
CA MET A 75 -1.45 12.57 -6.29
C MET A 75 -1.48 14.02 -6.78
N LYS A 76 -2.00 14.27 -7.99
CA LYS A 76 -2.16 15.63 -8.53
C LYS A 76 -3.14 16.48 -7.72
N LEU A 77 -4.21 15.87 -7.18
CA LEU A 77 -5.16 16.53 -6.30
C LEU A 77 -4.50 16.92 -4.97
N LEU A 78 -3.77 16.00 -4.32
CA LEU A 78 -3.05 16.25 -3.07
C LEU A 78 -2.00 17.36 -3.18
N LEU A 79 -1.38 17.49 -4.35
CA LEU A 79 -0.39 18.54 -4.66
C LEU A 79 -1.02 19.87 -5.10
N GLY A 80 -2.35 19.96 -5.21
CA GLY A 80 -3.03 21.14 -5.75
C GLY A 80 -2.76 21.40 -7.24
N LEU A 81 -2.22 20.41 -7.97
CA LEU A 81 -1.95 20.51 -9.41
C LEU A 81 -3.23 20.39 -10.27
N THR A 82 -4.30 19.89 -9.69
CA THR A 82 -5.65 19.87 -10.26
C THR A 82 -6.67 20.03 -9.15
N ARG A 83 -7.85 20.58 -9.49
CA ARG A 83 -8.92 20.80 -8.51
C ARG A 83 -9.87 19.60 -8.48
N PRO A 84 -10.35 19.17 -7.31
CA PRO A 84 -11.40 18.16 -7.21
C PRO A 84 -12.71 18.67 -7.83
N THR A 85 -13.57 17.73 -8.22
CA THR A 85 -14.94 18.04 -8.65
C THR A 85 -15.87 18.18 -7.43
N SER A 86 -15.61 17.35 -6.39
CA SER A 86 -16.29 17.43 -5.10
C SER A 86 -15.45 16.75 -4.01
N GLY A 87 -15.88 16.84 -2.76
CA GLY A 87 -15.13 16.34 -1.61
C GLY A 87 -14.01 17.30 -1.18
N SER A 88 -13.24 16.89 -0.22
CA SER A 88 -12.15 17.68 0.37
C SER A 88 -10.90 16.84 0.62
N GLY A 89 -9.77 17.50 0.78
CA GLY A 89 -8.52 16.87 1.15
C GLY A 89 -7.60 17.83 1.91
N SER A 90 -6.78 17.26 2.77
CA SER A 90 -5.75 18.01 3.49
C SER A 90 -4.44 17.26 3.52
N VAL A 91 -3.33 18.01 3.50
CA VAL A 91 -1.98 17.51 3.70
C VAL A 91 -1.34 18.33 4.80
N PHE A 92 -0.80 17.70 5.84
CA PHE A 92 -0.33 18.33 7.08
C PHE A 92 -1.41 19.19 7.75
N GLY A 93 -2.68 18.80 7.66
CA GLY A 93 -3.82 19.59 8.14
C GLY A 93 -4.15 20.83 7.31
N LYS A 94 -3.45 21.06 6.19
CA LYS A 94 -3.64 22.18 5.26
C LYS A 94 -4.53 21.77 4.10
N ASP A 95 -5.49 22.63 3.75
CA ASP A 95 -6.42 22.37 2.64
C ASP A 95 -5.72 22.41 1.28
N ILE A 96 -5.94 21.37 0.47
CA ILE A 96 -5.29 21.19 -0.84
C ILE A 96 -5.66 22.24 -1.91
N LEU A 97 -6.71 23.04 -1.69
CA LEU A 97 -7.15 24.08 -2.62
C LEU A 97 -6.64 25.46 -2.27
N SER A 98 -6.68 25.80 -0.98
CA SER A 98 -6.38 27.15 -0.51
C SER A 98 -4.96 27.30 0.03
N GLU A 99 -4.31 26.20 0.44
CA GLU A 99 -2.97 26.21 1.04
C GLU A 99 -1.93 25.38 0.26
N ASP A 100 -2.19 25.12 -1.01
CA ASP A 100 -1.39 24.28 -1.91
C ASP A 100 0.08 24.69 -1.99
N PHE A 101 0.38 25.98 -1.94
CA PHE A 101 1.75 26.49 -1.92
C PHE A 101 2.50 26.09 -0.63
N GLN A 102 1.84 26.17 0.53
CA GLN A 102 2.43 25.78 1.82
C GLN A 102 2.66 24.27 1.89
N ILE A 103 1.75 23.49 1.28
CA ILE A 103 1.90 22.04 1.14
C ILE A 103 3.12 21.71 0.29
N ARG A 104 3.24 22.26 -0.92
CA ARG A 104 4.33 21.95 -1.86
C ARG A 104 5.73 22.32 -1.32
N ARG A 105 5.84 23.27 -0.41
CA ARG A 105 7.12 23.57 0.23
C ARG A 105 7.65 22.46 1.13
N ARG A 106 6.77 21.59 1.64
CA ARG A 106 7.08 20.49 2.56
C ARG A 106 7.00 19.12 1.89
N VAL A 107 6.65 19.08 0.60
CA VAL A 107 6.47 17.86 -0.16
C VAL A 107 7.52 17.75 -1.25
N GLY A 108 8.09 16.56 -1.41
CA GLY A 108 8.85 16.19 -2.60
C GLY A 108 7.97 15.37 -3.52
N TYR A 109 8.09 15.59 -4.83
CA TYR A 109 7.29 14.88 -5.82
C TYR A 109 8.14 14.27 -6.92
N LEU A 110 7.94 12.98 -7.17
CA LEU A 110 8.48 12.23 -8.31
C LEU A 110 7.33 11.84 -9.24
N ALA A 111 7.32 12.35 -10.46
CA ALA A 111 6.39 11.94 -11.48
C ALA A 111 6.79 10.58 -12.08
N GLN A 112 5.82 9.83 -12.64
CA GLN A 112 6.01 8.50 -13.25
C GLN A 112 7.13 8.46 -14.31
N ALA A 113 7.29 9.53 -15.10
CA ALA A 113 8.34 9.66 -16.10
C ALA A 113 9.03 11.02 -15.94
N PRO A 114 10.02 11.12 -15.03
CA PRO A 114 10.70 12.39 -14.80
C PRO A 114 11.46 12.82 -16.05
N ARG A 115 11.36 14.11 -16.40
CA ARG A 115 12.04 14.69 -17.56
C ARG A 115 13.07 15.69 -17.11
N PHE A 116 14.25 15.60 -17.68
CA PHE A 116 15.40 16.43 -17.36
C PHE A 116 15.96 17.10 -18.62
N TYR A 117 16.71 18.18 -18.42
CA TYR A 117 17.47 18.81 -19.51
C TYR A 117 18.71 17.97 -19.79
N GLY A 118 18.73 17.25 -20.91
CA GLY A 118 19.79 16.30 -21.26
C GLY A 118 21.19 16.92 -21.41
N HIS A 119 21.29 18.23 -21.58
CA HIS A 119 22.57 18.96 -21.64
C HIS A 119 23.14 19.29 -20.25
N MET A 120 22.35 19.22 -19.20
CA MET A 120 22.80 19.41 -17.82
C MET A 120 23.41 18.11 -17.27
N SER A 121 24.28 18.24 -16.28
CA SER A 121 24.70 17.11 -15.42
C SER A 121 23.70 16.89 -14.28
N ALA A 122 23.82 15.74 -13.58
CA ALA A 122 23.02 15.48 -12.40
C ALA A 122 23.24 16.53 -11.32
N ARG A 123 24.50 16.90 -11.06
CA ARG A 123 24.90 17.97 -10.12
C ARG A 123 24.27 19.32 -10.49
N GLU A 124 24.40 19.73 -11.76
CA GLU A 124 23.84 20.99 -12.25
C GLU A 124 22.30 21.00 -12.08
N THR A 125 21.63 19.90 -12.35
CA THR A 125 20.17 19.77 -12.17
C THR A 125 19.75 19.91 -10.72
N LEU A 126 20.39 19.18 -9.82
CA LEU A 126 20.06 19.24 -8.39
C LEU A 126 20.38 20.62 -7.80
N ARG A 127 21.52 21.21 -8.17
CA ARG A 127 21.86 22.59 -7.77
C ARG A 127 20.82 23.61 -8.25
N PHE A 128 20.35 23.50 -9.49
CA PHE A 128 19.30 24.33 -10.04
C PHE A 128 18.02 24.23 -9.22
N VAL A 129 17.59 23.00 -8.89
CA VAL A 129 16.37 22.80 -8.08
C VAL A 129 16.55 23.25 -6.63
N ALA A 130 17.71 22.97 -6.01
CA ALA A 130 17.99 23.36 -4.64
C ALA A 130 17.86 24.88 -4.41
N ARG A 131 18.21 25.69 -5.40
CA ARG A 131 18.10 27.16 -5.33
C ARG A 131 16.67 27.69 -5.22
N PHE A 132 15.65 26.89 -5.49
CA PHE A 132 14.26 27.28 -5.21
C PHE A 132 13.88 27.16 -3.74
N PHE A 133 14.62 26.38 -2.98
CA PHE A 133 14.32 26.09 -1.57
C PHE A 133 15.32 26.71 -0.60
N TYR A 134 16.59 26.84 -1.01
CA TYR A 134 17.68 27.33 -0.16
C TYR A 134 18.16 28.70 -0.60
N SER A 135 18.22 29.62 0.36
CA SER A 135 18.73 30.98 0.19
C SER A 135 20.03 31.25 1.00
N GLY A 136 20.76 30.18 1.31
CA GLY A 136 22.01 30.23 2.07
C GLY A 136 23.27 30.31 1.19
N PRO A 137 24.46 30.18 1.79
CA PRO A 137 25.72 30.18 1.07
C PRO A 137 25.78 28.99 0.09
N GLU A 138 26.49 29.20 -1.02
CA GLU A 138 26.64 28.16 -2.08
C GLU A 138 27.17 26.84 -1.53
N SER A 139 28.05 26.90 -0.51
CA SER A 139 28.59 25.71 0.15
C SER A 139 27.52 24.82 0.83
N ALA A 140 26.41 25.43 1.31
CA ALA A 140 25.31 24.66 1.87
C ALA A 140 24.49 23.95 0.78
N ILE A 141 24.31 24.64 -0.36
CA ILE A 141 23.64 24.03 -1.54
C ILE A 141 24.47 22.86 -2.08
N GLU A 142 25.80 23.06 -2.25
CA GLU A 142 26.69 21.99 -2.75
C GLU A 142 26.68 20.78 -1.82
N ARG A 143 26.76 20.98 -0.51
CA ARG A 143 26.68 19.89 0.45
C ARG A 143 25.37 19.11 0.30
N ARG A 144 24.22 19.80 0.17
CA ARG A 144 22.93 19.14 -0.02
C ARG A 144 22.84 18.39 -1.34
N VAL A 145 23.44 18.92 -2.39
CA VAL A 145 23.55 18.25 -3.70
C VAL A 145 24.38 16.95 -3.56
N ASP A 146 25.55 17.02 -2.89
CA ASP A 146 26.39 15.86 -2.68
C ASP A 146 25.69 14.78 -1.83
N GLU A 147 25.03 15.17 -0.75
CA GLU A 147 24.23 14.29 0.10
C GLU A 147 23.12 13.58 -0.74
N SER A 148 22.39 14.35 -1.56
CA SER A 148 21.32 13.81 -2.40
C SER A 148 21.84 12.85 -3.48
N LEU A 149 22.98 13.15 -4.11
CA LEU A 149 23.64 12.27 -5.07
C LEU A 149 24.14 10.97 -4.41
N SER A 150 24.73 11.11 -3.21
CA SER A 150 25.22 9.95 -2.43
C SER A 150 24.07 9.04 -2.03
N LEU A 151 22.96 9.60 -1.55
CA LEU A 151 21.76 8.84 -1.15
C LEU A 151 21.26 7.91 -2.25
N VAL A 152 21.26 8.38 -3.51
CA VAL A 152 20.76 7.60 -4.66
C VAL A 152 21.86 6.86 -5.44
N GLY A 153 23.10 6.85 -4.95
CA GLY A 153 24.22 6.16 -5.58
C GLY A 153 24.61 6.75 -6.95
N LEU A 154 24.56 8.08 -7.09
CA LEU A 154 24.94 8.80 -8.32
C LEU A 154 26.17 9.68 -8.15
N SER A 155 26.93 9.58 -7.04
CA SER A 155 28.14 10.39 -6.78
C SER A 155 29.16 10.31 -7.90
N ASP A 156 29.48 9.09 -8.37
CA ASP A 156 30.45 8.86 -9.46
C ASP A 156 29.97 9.33 -10.84
N ARG A 157 28.70 9.66 -10.94
CA ARG A 157 28.04 10.13 -12.16
C ARG A 157 27.56 11.57 -12.09
N ALA A 158 27.90 12.26 -11.00
CA ALA A 158 27.40 13.60 -10.68
C ALA A 158 27.58 14.60 -11.83
N ASP A 159 28.75 14.58 -12.46
CA ASP A 159 29.15 15.53 -13.50
C ASP A 159 28.91 15.02 -14.94
N ARG A 160 28.38 13.78 -15.07
CA ARG A 160 28.03 13.22 -16.38
C ARG A 160 26.73 13.85 -16.91
N ARG A 161 26.70 14.13 -18.22
CA ARG A 161 25.50 14.66 -18.90
C ARG A 161 24.34 13.67 -18.83
N ILE A 162 23.15 14.17 -18.45
CA ILE A 162 21.92 13.38 -18.25
C ILE A 162 21.48 12.63 -19.50
N ARG A 163 21.75 13.16 -20.72
CA ARG A 163 21.43 12.47 -21.98
C ARG A 163 22.06 11.07 -22.12
N GLY A 164 23.06 10.77 -21.33
CA GLY A 164 23.73 9.47 -21.31
C GLY A 164 23.31 8.58 -20.14
N PHE A 165 22.27 8.95 -19.37
CA PHE A 165 21.78 8.17 -18.26
C PHE A 165 20.86 7.04 -18.72
N SER A 166 20.93 5.90 -18.04
CA SER A 166 19.94 4.83 -18.16
C SER A 166 18.60 5.23 -17.53
N GLY A 167 17.53 4.49 -17.83
CA GLY A 167 16.23 4.71 -17.18
C GLY A 167 16.29 4.66 -15.66
N GLY A 168 17.06 3.71 -15.10
CA GLY A 168 17.27 3.60 -13.65
C GLY A 168 18.04 4.79 -13.07
N GLU A 169 19.07 5.29 -13.77
CA GLU A 169 19.79 6.49 -13.34
C GLU A 169 18.91 7.73 -13.37
N LEU A 170 18.01 7.86 -14.38
CA LEU A 170 17.03 8.95 -14.44
C LEU A 170 16.02 8.89 -13.30
N GLN A 171 15.55 7.69 -12.98
CA GLN A 171 14.61 7.49 -11.88
C GLN A 171 15.25 7.83 -10.52
N ARG A 172 16.48 7.37 -10.27
CA ARG A 172 17.24 7.72 -9.06
C ARG A 172 17.55 9.22 -8.98
N LEU A 173 17.87 9.86 -10.11
CA LEU A 173 18.02 11.31 -10.14
C LEU A 173 16.71 12.03 -9.82
N GLY A 174 15.58 11.52 -10.30
CA GLY A 174 14.25 12.04 -9.96
C GLY A 174 13.94 11.93 -8.46
N LEU A 175 14.33 10.83 -7.84
CA LEU A 175 14.20 10.65 -6.39
C LEU A 175 15.11 11.62 -5.62
N ALA A 176 16.37 11.80 -6.05
CA ALA A 176 17.27 12.80 -5.48
C ALA A 176 16.69 14.22 -5.60
N GLN A 177 16.10 14.54 -6.76
CA GLN A 177 15.44 15.83 -6.97
C GLN A 177 14.22 16.00 -6.06
N ALA A 178 13.39 14.97 -5.90
CA ALA A 178 12.21 15.02 -5.02
C ALA A 178 12.60 15.20 -3.55
N GLN A 179 13.77 14.72 -3.14
CA GLN A 179 14.27 14.77 -1.77
C GLN A 179 15.16 15.99 -1.47
N ILE A 180 15.49 16.80 -2.49
CA ILE A 180 16.49 17.89 -2.35
C ILE A 180 16.13 18.93 -1.29
N ASN A 181 14.84 19.20 -1.09
CA ASN A 181 14.32 20.19 -0.12
C ASN A 181 14.08 19.61 1.28
N ASP A 182 14.58 18.42 1.58
CA ASP A 182 14.37 17.74 2.86
C ASP A 182 12.89 17.65 3.27
N PRO A 183 12.05 17.01 2.44
CA PRO A 183 10.62 17.05 2.61
C PRO A 183 10.14 16.14 3.75
N GLU A 184 9.09 16.55 4.45
CA GLU A 184 8.41 15.73 5.44
C GLU A 184 7.53 14.64 4.81
N LEU A 185 7.14 14.82 3.53
CA LEU A 185 6.36 13.88 2.74
C LEU A 185 6.92 13.77 1.33
N LEU A 186 7.17 12.55 0.89
CA LEU A 186 7.43 12.21 -0.50
C LEU A 186 6.18 11.63 -1.15
N ILE A 187 5.77 12.19 -2.29
CA ILE A 187 4.73 11.64 -3.15
C ILE A 187 5.41 11.11 -4.41
N LEU A 188 5.39 9.79 -4.61
CA LEU A 188 6.15 9.12 -5.67
C LEU A 188 5.19 8.35 -6.60
N ASP A 189 5.10 8.79 -7.85
CA ASP A 189 4.23 8.14 -8.85
C ASP A 189 5.01 7.05 -9.60
N GLU A 190 4.74 5.79 -9.28
CA GLU A 190 5.40 4.59 -9.81
C GLU A 190 6.94 4.64 -9.76
N PRO A 191 7.56 4.86 -8.58
CA PRO A 191 9.00 5.13 -8.45
C PRO A 191 9.90 4.00 -8.94
N ALA A 192 9.44 2.76 -8.92
CA ALA A 192 10.21 1.58 -9.30
C ALA A 192 9.73 0.94 -10.63
N ALA A 193 8.75 1.56 -11.32
CA ALA A 193 8.25 1.05 -12.58
C ALA A 193 9.33 1.12 -13.69
N SER A 194 9.28 0.16 -14.60
CA SER A 194 10.19 0.08 -15.76
C SER A 194 11.68 -0.05 -15.41
N LEU A 195 12.00 -0.40 -14.17
CA LEU A 195 13.36 -0.73 -13.75
C LEU A 195 13.61 -2.25 -13.82
N ASP A 196 14.86 -2.62 -14.06
CA ASP A 196 15.31 -3.99 -13.86
C ASP A 196 15.20 -4.40 -12.37
N PRO A 197 15.26 -5.69 -12.03
CA PRO A 197 15.08 -6.15 -10.65
C PRO A 197 16.06 -5.52 -9.65
N MET A 198 17.30 -5.23 -10.06
CA MET A 198 18.31 -4.59 -9.21
C MET A 198 17.98 -3.13 -8.97
N GLY A 199 17.73 -2.34 -10.03
CA GLY A 199 17.36 -0.93 -9.90
C GLY A 199 16.06 -0.72 -9.12
N ARG A 200 15.10 -1.64 -9.27
CA ARG A 200 13.86 -1.65 -8.48
C ARG A 200 14.14 -1.84 -6.99
N ARG A 201 14.98 -2.83 -6.66
CA ARG A 201 15.41 -3.08 -5.29
C ARG A 201 16.10 -1.86 -4.68
N ASP A 202 17.04 -1.24 -5.43
CA ASP A 202 17.76 -0.05 -4.97
C ASP A 202 16.80 1.09 -4.60
N VAL A 203 15.78 1.35 -5.44
CA VAL A 203 14.78 2.41 -5.18
C VAL A 203 13.98 2.12 -3.91
N LEU A 204 13.53 0.88 -3.72
CA LEU A 204 12.79 0.47 -2.52
C LEU A 204 13.65 0.57 -1.25
N GLU A 205 14.93 0.22 -1.32
CA GLU A 205 15.87 0.36 -0.21
C GLU A 205 16.13 1.85 0.13
N ILE A 206 16.23 2.74 -0.88
CA ILE A 206 16.32 4.19 -0.65
C ILE A 206 15.07 4.71 0.06
N MET A 207 13.88 4.27 -0.35
CA MET A 207 12.63 4.66 0.30
C MET A 207 12.61 4.23 1.79
N ALA A 208 13.00 2.98 2.08
CA ALA A 208 13.09 2.48 3.44
C ALA A 208 14.08 3.31 4.29
N ARG A 209 15.26 3.61 3.76
CA ARG A 209 16.24 4.46 4.45
C ARG A 209 15.73 5.87 4.72
N LEU A 210 15.04 6.50 3.78
CA LEU A 210 14.44 7.84 3.97
C LEU A 210 13.42 7.85 5.11
N ARG A 211 12.58 6.80 5.21
CA ARG A 211 11.65 6.64 6.34
C ARG A 211 12.40 6.48 7.65
N ASP A 212 13.37 5.55 7.71
CA ASP A 212 14.02 5.11 8.95
C ASP A 212 15.03 6.15 9.49
N GLU A 213 15.82 6.76 8.59
CA GLU A 213 16.90 7.66 8.97
C GLU A 213 16.46 9.13 9.03
N GLN A 214 15.48 9.55 8.22
CA GLN A 214 15.04 10.94 8.11
C GLN A 214 13.61 11.18 8.60
N ASN A 215 12.91 10.14 9.07
CA ASN A 215 11.49 10.20 9.48
C ASN A 215 10.57 10.76 8.38
N THR A 216 10.93 10.55 7.10
CA THR A 216 10.15 11.01 5.96
C THR A 216 8.94 10.12 5.75
N THR A 217 7.75 10.69 5.64
CA THR A 217 6.56 9.95 5.22
C THR A 217 6.62 9.73 3.72
N ILE A 218 6.30 8.53 3.25
CA ILE A 218 6.32 8.19 1.82
C ILE A 218 4.94 7.70 1.39
N PHE A 219 4.34 8.38 0.42
CA PHE A 219 3.11 7.99 -0.26
C PHE A 219 3.46 7.67 -1.71
N TYR A 220 3.39 6.41 -2.12
CA TYR A 220 3.79 6.02 -3.46
C TYR A 220 2.76 5.16 -4.16
N SER A 221 2.63 5.35 -5.48
CA SER A 221 1.79 4.50 -6.32
C SER A 221 2.58 3.34 -6.89
N THR A 222 1.90 2.21 -7.05
CA THR A 222 2.42 1.04 -7.76
C THR A 222 1.28 0.17 -8.26
N HIS A 223 1.56 -0.67 -9.24
CA HIS A 223 0.70 -1.79 -9.64
C HIS A 223 1.35 -3.15 -9.28
N ILE A 224 2.45 -3.13 -8.55
CA ILE A 224 3.27 -4.30 -8.23
C ILE A 224 3.12 -4.63 -6.75
N LEU A 225 2.47 -5.76 -6.49
CA LEU A 225 2.13 -6.24 -5.14
C LEU A 225 3.37 -6.54 -4.30
N ASP A 226 4.40 -7.15 -4.89
CA ASP A 226 5.66 -7.47 -4.22
C ASP A 226 6.37 -6.24 -3.64
N ASP A 227 6.30 -5.07 -4.34
CA ASP A 227 6.87 -3.83 -3.82
C ASP A 227 6.17 -3.38 -2.55
N VAL A 228 4.84 -3.46 -2.56
CA VAL A 228 4.01 -3.08 -1.40
C VAL A 228 4.32 -3.98 -0.22
N GLN A 229 4.33 -5.29 -0.42
CA GLN A 229 4.60 -6.27 0.64
C GLN A 229 6.02 -6.12 1.23
N ARG A 230 6.96 -5.63 0.42
CA ARG A 230 8.36 -5.52 0.83
C ARG A 230 8.67 -4.30 1.69
N VAL A 231 8.07 -3.14 1.40
CA VAL A 231 8.50 -1.87 2.02
C VAL A 231 7.38 -1.08 2.70
N SER A 232 6.10 -1.40 2.44
CA SER A 232 4.99 -0.60 2.97
C SER A 232 4.59 -1.03 4.37
N ASP A 233 4.24 -0.06 5.19
CA ASP A 233 3.61 -0.29 6.51
C ASP A 233 2.09 -0.47 6.35
N SER A 234 1.50 0.25 5.39
CA SER A 234 0.07 0.21 5.08
C SER A 234 -0.16 0.35 3.59
N VAL A 235 -1.31 -0.11 3.11
CA VAL A 235 -1.70 -0.02 1.71
C VAL A 235 -3.14 0.41 1.55
N ALA A 236 -3.42 1.15 0.48
CA ALA A 236 -4.76 1.34 -0.04
C ALA A 236 -4.85 0.73 -1.45
N ILE A 237 -5.92 -0.01 -1.70
CA ILE A 237 -6.20 -0.68 -2.97
C ILE A 237 -7.26 0.11 -3.72
N LEU A 238 -6.91 0.56 -4.93
CA LEU A 238 -7.76 1.39 -5.77
C LEU A 238 -8.11 0.67 -7.07
N GLU A 239 -9.39 0.65 -7.44
CA GLU A 239 -9.88 0.12 -8.71
C GLU A 239 -11.00 0.98 -9.28
N GLY A 240 -10.97 1.26 -10.58
CA GLY A 240 -12.00 2.05 -11.26
C GLY A 240 -12.33 3.40 -10.62
N GLY A 241 -11.36 4.01 -9.93
CA GLY A 241 -11.51 5.28 -9.20
C GLY A 241 -12.10 5.14 -7.80
N ARG A 242 -12.33 3.91 -7.30
CA ARG A 242 -12.87 3.64 -5.94
C ARG A 242 -11.80 3.01 -5.06
N LEU A 243 -11.83 3.33 -3.78
CA LEU A 243 -11.07 2.65 -2.75
C LEU A 243 -11.77 1.33 -2.40
N LEU A 244 -11.09 0.20 -2.61
CA LEU A 244 -11.60 -1.12 -2.24
C LEU A 244 -11.28 -1.46 -0.79
N ALA A 245 -10.05 -1.16 -0.36
CA ALA A 245 -9.59 -1.39 1.01
C ALA A 245 -8.46 -0.45 1.38
N GLN A 246 -8.32 -0.17 2.68
CA GLN A 246 -7.14 0.44 3.28
C GLN A 246 -6.86 -0.24 4.61
N ALA A 247 -5.65 -0.78 4.78
CA ALA A 247 -5.24 -1.44 6.01
C ALA A 247 -3.71 -1.47 6.18
N PRO A 248 -3.20 -1.72 7.39
CA PRO A 248 -1.83 -2.17 7.61
C PRO A 248 -1.54 -3.45 6.83
N ILE A 249 -0.31 -3.59 6.33
CA ILE A 249 0.08 -4.79 5.53
C ILE A 249 -0.10 -6.07 6.35
N ASP A 250 0.34 -6.07 7.60
CA ASP A 250 0.24 -7.26 8.46
C ASP A 250 -1.22 -7.71 8.66
N GLU A 251 -2.16 -6.78 8.73
CA GLU A 251 -3.58 -7.08 8.84
C GLU A 251 -4.10 -7.75 7.58
N LEU A 252 -3.75 -7.26 6.40
CA LEU A 252 -4.15 -7.87 5.11
C LEU A 252 -3.57 -9.27 4.92
N LEU A 253 -2.35 -9.52 5.43
CA LEU A 253 -1.67 -10.81 5.32
C LEU A 253 -2.15 -11.83 6.35
N THR A 254 -2.70 -11.38 7.48
CA THR A 254 -3.17 -12.25 8.58
C THR A 254 -4.67 -12.49 8.53
N THR A 255 -5.44 -11.48 8.17
CA THR A 255 -6.88 -11.59 8.02
C THR A 255 -7.16 -12.14 6.62
N GLY A 256 -7.44 -13.42 6.49
CA GLY A 256 -7.82 -14.05 5.21
C GLY A 256 -9.09 -13.45 4.57
N GLY A 257 -9.14 -12.12 4.37
CA GLY A 257 -10.32 -11.37 3.91
C GLY A 257 -11.52 -11.60 4.84
N ALA A 258 -12.73 -11.20 4.47
CA ALA A 258 -13.97 -11.44 5.24
C ALA A 258 -14.33 -12.95 5.43
N GLY A 259 -13.40 -13.88 5.21
CA GLY A 259 -13.61 -15.33 5.22
C GLY A 259 -12.95 -16.10 6.38
N GLY A 260 -12.24 -15.44 7.30
CA GLY A 260 -11.61 -16.11 8.46
C GLY A 260 -10.13 -16.45 8.26
N THR A 261 -9.50 -16.99 9.30
CA THR A 261 -8.07 -17.32 9.31
C THR A 261 -7.78 -18.59 8.51
N VAL A 262 -6.71 -18.58 7.71
CA VAL A 262 -6.30 -19.73 6.89
C VAL A 262 -5.15 -20.48 7.53
N TYR A 263 -5.30 -21.81 7.64
CA TYR A 263 -4.29 -22.73 8.15
C TYR A 263 -3.80 -23.66 7.05
N GLU A 264 -2.51 -23.92 7.02
CA GLU A 264 -1.89 -24.92 6.18
C GLU A 264 -1.45 -26.11 7.01
N LEU A 265 -1.84 -27.31 6.60
CA LEU A 265 -1.39 -28.57 7.18
C LEU A 265 -0.69 -29.39 6.11
N ALA A 266 0.51 -29.88 6.40
CA ALA A 266 1.20 -30.90 5.62
C ALA A 266 1.00 -32.25 6.31
N LEU A 267 0.47 -33.25 5.57
CA LEU A 267 -0.01 -34.49 6.12
C LEU A 267 0.54 -35.70 5.36
N LYS A 268 0.83 -36.78 6.10
CA LYS A 268 1.06 -38.13 5.56
C LYS A 268 0.07 -39.08 6.22
N GLY A 269 -0.60 -39.89 5.41
CA GLY A 269 -1.52 -40.94 5.89
C GLY A 269 -1.06 -42.30 5.44
N GLU A 270 -1.29 -43.32 6.27
CA GLU A 270 -1.01 -44.74 5.92
C GLU A 270 -1.84 -45.21 4.74
N SER A 271 -3.04 -44.64 4.53
CA SER A 271 -3.91 -44.90 3.37
C SER A 271 -4.73 -43.64 3.03
N GLY A 272 -5.24 -43.58 1.78
CA GLY A 272 -6.15 -42.52 1.35
C GLY A 272 -7.44 -42.42 2.17
N THR A 273 -7.96 -43.57 2.61
CA THR A 273 -9.19 -43.67 3.41
C THR A 273 -9.04 -43.04 4.81
N VAL A 274 -7.84 -43.11 5.43
CA VAL A 274 -7.55 -42.50 6.72
C VAL A 274 -7.55 -40.99 6.62
N LEU A 275 -6.98 -40.45 5.54
CA LEU A 275 -6.99 -38.99 5.31
C LEU A 275 -8.39 -38.47 5.01
N GLU A 276 -9.22 -39.22 4.28
CA GLU A 276 -10.62 -38.86 4.04
C GLU A 276 -11.45 -38.84 5.33
N GLN A 277 -11.20 -39.74 6.28
CA GLN A 277 -11.85 -39.72 7.59
C GLN A 277 -11.47 -38.47 8.40
N ALA A 278 -10.17 -38.15 8.43
CA ALA A 278 -9.71 -36.91 9.07
C ALA A 278 -10.32 -35.67 8.43
N ARG A 279 -10.38 -35.64 7.09
CA ARG A 279 -10.97 -34.55 6.33
C ARG A 279 -12.45 -34.36 6.61
N ALA A 280 -13.21 -35.43 6.65
CA ALA A 280 -14.64 -35.38 6.98
C ALA A 280 -14.88 -34.82 8.39
N ARG A 281 -14.05 -35.25 9.36
CA ARG A 281 -14.12 -34.75 10.74
C ARG A 281 -13.83 -33.26 10.84
N VAL A 282 -12.81 -32.76 10.15
CA VAL A 282 -12.47 -31.33 10.12
C VAL A 282 -13.61 -30.56 9.44
N ARG A 283 -14.10 -31.01 8.29
CA ARG A 283 -15.20 -30.36 7.57
C ARG A 283 -16.52 -30.29 8.34
N SER A 284 -16.75 -31.21 9.27
CA SER A 284 -17.99 -31.21 10.08
C SER A 284 -18.04 -30.15 11.18
N GLN A 285 -16.95 -29.41 11.39
CA GLN A 285 -16.90 -28.36 12.40
C GLN A 285 -17.57 -27.10 11.92
N SER A 286 -18.41 -26.47 12.75
CA SER A 286 -19.17 -25.26 12.42
C SER A 286 -18.29 -24.02 12.18
N TRP A 287 -17.07 -24.02 12.71
CA TRP A 287 -16.09 -22.97 12.58
C TRP A 287 -15.15 -23.13 11.36
N ILE A 288 -15.35 -24.19 10.52
CA ILE A 288 -14.64 -24.37 9.26
C ILE A 288 -15.54 -23.92 8.11
N SER A 289 -15.08 -22.93 7.33
CA SER A 289 -15.79 -22.46 6.13
C SER A 289 -15.39 -23.20 4.87
N SER A 290 -14.10 -23.58 4.72
CA SER A 290 -13.64 -24.40 3.59
C SER A 290 -12.42 -25.25 3.98
N LEU A 291 -12.25 -26.37 3.23
CA LEU A 291 -11.06 -27.20 3.30
C LEU A 291 -10.74 -27.69 1.87
N ASP A 292 -9.60 -27.23 1.36
CA ASP A 292 -9.08 -27.59 0.05
C ASP A 292 -7.87 -28.52 0.22
N GLU A 293 -7.80 -29.56 -0.64
CA GLU A 293 -6.71 -30.53 -0.60
C GLU A 293 -5.87 -30.42 -1.88
N PHE A 294 -4.57 -30.32 -1.70
CA PHE A 294 -3.57 -30.33 -2.77
C PHE A 294 -2.69 -31.56 -2.60
N SER A 295 -2.61 -32.41 -3.64
CA SER A 295 -1.75 -33.59 -3.66
C SER A 295 -0.88 -33.60 -4.91
N GLU A 296 0.43 -33.70 -4.74
CA GLU A 296 1.36 -34.01 -5.81
C GLU A 296 1.74 -35.49 -5.73
N PRO A 297 1.85 -36.21 -6.87
CA PRO A 297 2.23 -37.63 -6.88
C PRO A 297 3.59 -37.82 -6.15
N GLY A 298 3.60 -38.67 -5.12
CA GLY A 298 4.80 -38.98 -4.32
C GLY A 298 5.18 -37.96 -3.24
N ARG A 299 4.40 -36.92 -3.03
CA ARG A 299 4.61 -35.90 -2.01
C ARG A 299 3.56 -35.94 -0.91
N GLU A 300 3.80 -35.15 0.16
CA GLU A 300 2.88 -34.93 1.26
C GLU A 300 1.58 -34.29 0.73
N ARG A 301 0.44 -34.66 1.32
CA ARG A 301 -0.80 -33.93 1.06
C ARG A 301 -0.82 -32.65 1.87
N ARG A 302 -1.24 -31.58 1.22
CA ARG A 302 -1.41 -30.27 1.85
C ARG A 302 -2.89 -29.95 1.93
N TRP A 303 -3.33 -29.58 3.12
CA TRP A 303 -4.66 -29.06 3.35
C TRP A 303 -4.59 -27.57 3.64
N ILE A 304 -5.46 -26.82 2.96
CA ILE A 304 -5.70 -25.41 3.25
C ILE A 304 -7.07 -25.34 3.91
N VAL A 305 -7.09 -24.96 5.16
CA VAL A 305 -8.29 -24.94 6.01
C VAL A 305 -8.60 -23.49 6.36
N ARG A 306 -9.81 -23.05 6.03
CA ARG A 306 -10.29 -21.70 6.37
C ARG A 306 -11.23 -21.81 7.56
N ALA A 307 -10.92 -21.11 8.63
CA ALA A 307 -11.69 -21.10 9.89
C ALA A 307 -12.31 -19.73 10.13
N THR A 308 -13.59 -19.70 10.49
CA THR A 308 -14.32 -18.47 10.85
C THR A 308 -14.11 -18.06 12.31
N ASP A 309 -13.69 -19.00 13.15
CA ASP A 309 -13.33 -18.78 14.56
C ASP A 309 -11.87 -19.19 14.77
N GLU A 310 -11.01 -18.20 14.98
CA GLU A 310 -9.57 -18.37 15.14
C GLU A 310 -9.23 -19.12 16.42
N SER A 311 -9.87 -18.78 17.54
CA SER A 311 -9.61 -19.42 18.82
C SER A 311 -9.97 -20.91 18.79
N ALA A 312 -11.13 -21.25 18.22
CA ALA A 312 -11.56 -22.62 18.05
C ALA A 312 -10.61 -23.42 17.15
N ALA A 313 -10.09 -22.79 16.09
CA ALA A 313 -9.15 -23.42 15.16
C ALA A 313 -7.78 -23.69 15.84
N GLU A 314 -7.22 -22.74 16.57
CA GLU A 314 -5.95 -22.92 17.28
C GLU A 314 -5.99 -24.02 18.32
N GLU A 315 -7.08 -24.10 19.07
CA GLU A 315 -7.24 -25.13 20.08
C GLU A 315 -7.51 -26.52 19.50
N ASN A 316 -8.30 -26.61 18.46
CA ASN A 316 -8.90 -27.89 18.07
C ASN A 316 -8.46 -28.44 16.72
N LEU A 317 -8.03 -27.60 15.72
CA LEU A 317 -7.78 -28.06 14.38
C LEU A 317 -6.71 -29.15 14.30
N LEU A 318 -5.55 -28.93 14.90
CA LEU A 318 -4.46 -29.91 14.93
C LEU A 318 -4.85 -31.17 15.71
N ARG A 319 -5.56 -30.99 16.81
CA ARG A 319 -6.03 -32.11 17.65
C ARG A 319 -7.00 -33.02 16.91
N LEU A 320 -7.99 -32.44 16.21
CA LEU A 320 -8.97 -33.20 15.42
C LEU A 320 -8.31 -34.05 14.34
N VAL A 321 -7.25 -33.55 13.72
CA VAL A 321 -6.49 -34.29 12.71
C VAL A 321 -5.70 -35.44 13.35
N LEU A 322 -5.03 -35.19 14.48
CA LEU A 322 -4.20 -36.17 15.20
C LEU A 322 -5.01 -37.26 15.88
N GLU A 323 -6.28 -37.04 16.21
CA GLU A 323 -7.19 -38.06 16.76
C GLU A 323 -7.49 -39.18 15.74
N THR A 324 -7.23 -38.95 14.44
CA THR A 324 -7.37 -40.00 13.42
C THR A 324 -6.09 -40.83 13.36
N ARG A 325 -6.18 -42.08 13.86
CA ARG A 325 -5.04 -43.01 13.86
C ARG A 325 -4.52 -43.23 12.45
N GLY A 326 -3.19 -43.19 12.25
CA GLY A 326 -2.53 -43.37 10.96
C GLY A 326 -2.34 -42.08 10.17
N VAL A 327 -2.68 -40.91 10.73
CA VAL A 327 -2.32 -39.60 10.17
C VAL A 327 -1.08 -39.08 10.89
N ARG A 328 -0.11 -38.58 10.12
CA ARG A 328 1.05 -37.84 10.63
C ARG A 328 1.00 -36.42 10.10
N VAL A 329 1.06 -35.45 10.97
CA VAL A 329 1.20 -34.04 10.62
C VAL A 329 2.70 -33.74 10.54
N THR A 330 3.17 -33.30 9.38
CA THR A 330 4.57 -32.94 9.12
C THR A 330 4.79 -31.43 9.14
N GLY A 331 3.70 -30.66 9.01
CA GLY A 331 3.70 -29.20 9.13
C GLY A 331 2.32 -28.71 9.53
N PHE A 332 2.27 -27.71 10.41
CA PHE A 332 1.06 -26.98 10.79
C PHE A 332 1.40 -25.54 11.07
N GLY A 333 0.66 -24.64 10.48
CA GLY A 333 0.82 -23.21 10.73
C GLY A 333 -0.29 -22.38 10.10
N ARG A 334 -0.38 -21.12 10.51
CA ARG A 334 -1.19 -20.15 9.79
C ARG A 334 -0.57 -19.93 8.43
N LYS A 335 -1.36 -20.10 7.36
CA LYS A 335 -0.95 -19.68 6.03
C LYS A 335 -1.11 -18.17 5.98
N ARG A 336 0.01 -17.46 5.89
CA ARG A 336 -0.04 -16.04 5.51
C ARG A 336 -0.56 -15.97 4.08
N GLN A 337 -1.67 -15.30 3.90
CA GLN A 337 -2.19 -15.02 2.56
C GLN A 337 -1.16 -14.12 1.85
N SER A 338 -0.91 -14.36 0.57
CA SER A 338 -0.15 -13.39 -0.20
C SER A 338 -0.99 -12.14 -0.41
N LEU A 339 -0.35 -10.99 -0.59
CA LEU A 339 -1.07 -9.76 -0.91
C LEU A 339 -1.86 -9.91 -2.23
N GLU A 340 -1.40 -10.79 -3.14
CA GLU A 340 -2.10 -11.14 -4.37
C GLU A 340 -3.44 -11.84 -4.10
N GLU A 341 -3.43 -12.86 -3.22
CA GLU A 341 -4.66 -13.56 -2.82
C GLU A 341 -5.65 -12.59 -2.17
N ALA A 342 -5.17 -11.74 -1.25
CA ALA A 342 -6.01 -10.71 -0.62
C ALA A 342 -6.58 -9.69 -1.63
N PHE A 343 -5.78 -9.29 -2.61
CA PHE A 343 -6.17 -8.38 -3.67
C PHE A 343 -7.26 -8.98 -4.57
N PHE A 344 -7.11 -10.22 -5.02
CA PHE A 344 -8.11 -10.91 -5.84
C PHE A 344 -9.42 -11.11 -5.06
N ASP A 345 -9.36 -11.52 -3.80
CA ASP A 345 -10.54 -11.68 -2.94
C ASP A 345 -11.34 -10.36 -2.81
N LEU A 346 -10.65 -9.22 -2.74
CA LEU A 346 -11.29 -7.90 -2.63
C LEU A 346 -11.93 -7.47 -3.96
N ILE A 347 -11.30 -7.73 -5.10
CA ILE A 347 -11.84 -7.42 -6.43
C ILE A 347 -13.08 -8.26 -6.71
N GLU A 348 -13.03 -9.58 -6.47
CA GLU A 348 -14.19 -10.47 -6.70
C GLU A 348 -15.41 -10.06 -5.87
N LYS A 349 -15.20 -9.65 -4.62
CA LYS A 349 -16.27 -9.17 -3.74
C LYS A 349 -16.79 -7.79 -4.14
N GLY A 350 -15.90 -6.89 -4.57
CA GLY A 350 -16.28 -5.56 -5.07
C GLY A 350 -17.07 -5.60 -6.38
N GLY A 351 -16.80 -6.57 -7.26
CA GLY A 351 -17.49 -6.77 -8.53
C GLY A 351 -18.93 -7.34 -8.40
N ASN A 352 -19.24 -8.04 -7.30
CA ASN A 352 -20.56 -8.62 -7.06
C ASN A 352 -21.60 -7.64 -6.47
N THR A 353 -21.23 -6.40 -6.23
CA THR A 353 -22.13 -5.40 -5.63
C THR A 353 -22.86 -4.53 -6.68
N GLU A 354 -22.61 -4.74 -7.98
CA GLU A 354 -23.24 -3.99 -9.10
C GLU A 354 -24.10 -4.88 -10.04
N ALA A 355 -24.55 -6.07 -9.61
CA ALA A 355 -25.47 -6.91 -10.39
C ALA A 355 -26.92 -6.80 -9.86
#